data_436db9cad78cd36b0f309f66caa4311f
#
_entry.id   436db9cad78cd36b0f309f66caa4311f
#
_cell.length_a   1.000
_cell.length_b   1.000
_cell.length_c   1.000
_cell.angle_alpha   90.00
_cell.angle_beta   90.00
_cell.angle_gamma   90.00
#
_symmetry.space_group_name_H-M   'P 1'
#
loop_
_entity.id
_entity.type
_entity.pdbx_description
1 polymer ?
#
loop_
_entity_poly.entity_id
_entity_poly.type
_entity_poly.pdbx_seq_one_letter_code
_entity_poly.pdbx_strand_id
1 'polypeptide(L)'
;MHRRLFCTSTIAAAVSAGLPLSSVWANATPQAKISSDIKAVKLNGGETTLTKAMLKEFAEAQRGPLLLPGMDGYDTARTIWNGMFDRKPALIAQCSGTADVINAVNFAREHDLLLAVRAGGHSISGQSACEGGMLIDLTQMNGVYVDPQRSTARAEGGALLGALDHESQRFGLATTAGTVSHTGAAGLTLGGGLGRLARMHGLTSDNLLSADVVTADGKLLRASATDNADLFWGLRGGGGNFGIATSLEYQLHPFGPDILACTMMYPMEQARDVLNFINEFAPKTQRELTMSGVIVMPPNGKAFTIISATVTGDPVSGEKQLQPLLAFGKPLRATVKNENYLHIQNANDGNLPFGRKYYLKSGYMQELGPTFVDELVERFEPSPKRNNIVLLNQLGGAIADRADDATAYSQRGANFDLMIGAAWDNPADSDANVAWGRNYWKEVAHYTSGFYINNAMDESMARVSSNYRGNYARLVQLKDKFDPANRFRLNANIKPSV
;
A
#
# COMPACT_ATOMS: atom_id res chain seq x y z
N MET A 1 -49.84 3.82 -46.95
CA MET A 1 -50.46 2.48 -46.87
C MET A 1 -49.95 1.84 -45.57
N HIS A 2 -50.78 1.90 -44.57
CA HIS A 2 -51.45 0.87 -43.75
C HIS A 2 -50.56 -0.37 -43.44
N ARG A 3 -50.27 -0.77 -42.16
CA ARG A 3 -51.24 -1.26 -41.17
C ARG A 3 -50.66 -1.24 -39.75
N ARG A 4 -51.45 -0.70 -38.83
CA ARG A 4 -51.44 -0.97 -37.40
C ARG A 4 -52.01 -2.38 -37.16
N LEU A 5 -51.41 -3.10 -36.18
CA LEU A 5 -52.13 -4.22 -35.55
C LEU A 5 -51.93 -4.08 -34.01
N PHE A 6 -53.08 -3.83 -33.40
CA PHE A 6 -53.33 -3.96 -31.95
C PHE A 6 -53.28 -5.44 -31.55
N CYS A 7 -52.68 -5.77 -30.45
CA CYS A 7 -52.97 -6.98 -29.71
C CYS A 7 -53.44 -6.63 -28.32
N THR A 8 -54.67 -7.03 -28.10
CA THR A 8 -55.50 -6.87 -26.91
C THR A 8 -55.04 -7.71 -25.75
N SER A 9 -55.18 -7.14 -24.56
CA SER A 9 -55.03 -7.69 -23.22
C SER A 9 -55.82 -8.98 -23.01
N THR A 10 -55.16 -9.95 -22.37
CA THR A 10 -55.85 -11.00 -21.62
C THR A 10 -55.35 -10.99 -20.19
N ILE A 11 -56.17 -10.50 -19.27
CA ILE A 11 -55.99 -10.60 -17.84
C ILE A 11 -56.36 -12.03 -17.46
N ALA A 12 -55.38 -12.80 -17.03
CA ALA A 12 -55.64 -14.07 -16.32
C ALA A 12 -55.37 -13.81 -14.83
N ALA A 13 -56.41 -13.82 -14.05
CA ALA A 13 -56.35 -13.85 -12.59
C ALA A 13 -55.75 -15.19 -12.14
N ALA A 14 -54.56 -15.17 -11.59
CA ALA A 14 -53.99 -16.30 -10.87
C ALA A 14 -54.10 -16.07 -9.37
N VAL A 15 -54.79 -16.99 -8.76
CA VAL A 15 -55.08 -17.15 -7.33
C VAL A 15 -53.82 -17.04 -6.51
N SER A 16 -53.84 -16.18 -5.48
CA SER A 16 -52.81 -16.04 -4.43
C SER A 16 -52.78 -17.31 -3.58
N ALA A 17 -51.84 -18.20 -3.90
CA ALA A 17 -51.34 -19.18 -2.93
C ALA A 17 -50.14 -18.53 -2.24
N GLY A 18 -50.27 -18.23 -0.95
CA GLY A 18 -49.22 -17.65 -0.14
C GLY A 18 -48.01 -18.58 -0.09
N LEU A 19 -46.98 -18.25 -0.86
CA LEU A 19 -45.64 -18.76 -0.65
C LEU A 19 -44.88 -17.72 0.20
N PRO A 20 -44.19 -18.14 1.26
CA PRO A 20 -43.41 -17.20 2.08
C PRO A 20 -42.32 -16.60 1.20
N LEU A 21 -42.25 -15.26 1.15
CA LEU A 21 -41.19 -14.46 0.52
C LEU A 21 -39.86 -14.55 1.34
N SER A 22 -39.48 -15.73 1.76
CA SER A 22 -38.23 -16.01 2.45
C SER A 22 -37.49 -17.09 1.68
N SER A 23 -36.70 -16.71 0.67
CA SER A 23 -35.52 -17.48 0.22
C SER A 23 -35.03 -17.13 -1.20
N VAL A 24 -34.83 -15.85 -1.55
CA VAL A 24 -34.14 -15.50 -2.80
C VAL A 24 -32.68 -15.02 -2.57
N TRP A 25 -32.21 -15.03 -1.33
CA TRP A 25 -30.81 -14.66 -1.00
C TRP A 25 -29.98 -15.81 -0.44
N ALA A 26 -30.34 -17.06 -0.69
CA ALA A 26 -29.59 -18.23 -0.22
C ALA A 26 -28.71 -18.82 -1.32
N ASN A 27 -27.76 -18.07 -1.88
CA ASN A 27 -26.46 -18.62 -2.18
C ASN A 27 -25.57 -18.38 -0.96
N ALA A 28 -25.95 -18.96 0.17
CA ALA A 28 -25.08 -19.12 1.31
C ALA A 28 -23.90 -19.97 0.87
N THR A 29 -22.73 -19.34 0.73
CA THR A 29 -21.45 -20.05 0.79
C THR A 29 -21.55 -21.03 1.94
N PRO A 30 -21.16 -22.33 1.80
CA PRO A 30 -21.32 -23.30 2.88
C PRO A 30 -20.67 -22.73 4.14
N GLN A 31 -21.48 -22.36 5.13
CA GLN A 31 -20.95 -21.88 6.40
C GLN A 31 -20.07 -23.00 6.97
N ALA A 32 -18.79 -22.69 7.11
CA ALA A 32 -17.82 -23.61 7.65
C ALA A 32 -18.33 -24.19 8.99
N LYS A 33 -18.18 -25.49 9.20
CA LYS A 33 -18.65 -26.16 10.41
C LYS A 33 -17.89 -25.68 11.64
N ILE A 34 -18.38 -24.62 12.28
CA ILE A 34 -17.87 -24.19 13.59
C ILE A 34 -18.22 -25.29 14.59
N SER A 35 -17.23 -26.04 15.04
CA SER A 35 -17.41 -27.26 15.84
C SER A 35 -17.18 -27.06 17.34
N SER A 36 -16.33 -26.10 17.73
CA SER A 36 -15.86 -25.91 19.10
C SER A 36 -15.62 -24.42 19.44
N ASP A 37 -15.45 -24.16 20.72
CA ASP A 37 -14.90 -22.92 21.23
C ASP A 37 -13.44 -22.74 20.78
N ILE A 38 -12.98 -21.49 20.65
CA ILE A 38 -11.59 -21.18 20.32
C ILE A 38 -10.98 -20.23 21.33
N LYS A 39 -9.66 -20.27 21.47
CA LYS A 39 -8.89 -19.25 22.21
C LYS A 39 -8.54 -18.11 21.26
N ALA A 40 -8.62 -16.87 21.79
CA ALA A 40 -8.20 -15.69 21.05
C ALA A 40 -7.41 -14.73 21.96
N VAL A 41 -6.47 -13.98 21.36
CA VAL A 41 -5.64 -13.00 22.06
C VAL A 41 -6.40 -11.67 22.12
N LYS A 42 -6.42 -11.08 23.31
CA LYS A 42 -7.01 -9.77 23.60
C LYS A 42 -6.05 -8.62 23.26
N LEU A 43 -6.60 -7.43 23.18
CA LEU A 43 -5.84 -6.20 22.94
C LEU A 43 -4.72 -5.97 23.98
N ASN A 44 -4.92 -6.36 25.24
CA ASN A 44 -3.93 -6.26 26.31
C ASN A 44 -2.91 -7.41 26.35
N GLY A 45 -2.98 -8.37 25.41
CA GLY A 45 -2.10 -9.54 25.33
C GLY A 45 -2.58 -10.75 26.14
N GLY A 46 -3.67 -10.61 26.94
CA GLY A 46 -4.32 -11.74 27.62
C GLY A 46 -5.12 -12.61 26.64
N GLU A 47 -5.63 -13.75 27.12
CA GLU A 47 -6.49 -14.64 26.34
C GLU A 47 -7.97 -14.47 26.70
N THR A 48 -8.84 -14.79 25.73
CA THR A 48 -10.27 -14.98 25.92
C THR A 48 -10.73 -16.25 25.21
N THR A 49 -11.89 -16.76 25.59
CA THR A 49 -12.54 -17.87 24.89
C THR A 49 -13.74 -17.33 24.12
N LEU A 50 -13.72 -17.52 22.80
CA LEU A 50 -14.86 -17.27 21.94
C LEU A 50 -15.65 -18.57 21.84
N THR A 51 -16.88 -18.58 22.36
CA THR A 51 -17.70 -19.79 22.35
C THR A 51 -18.20 -20.10 20.94
N LYS A 52 -18.49 -21.36 20.71
CA LYS A 52 -19.12 -21.82 19.45
C LYS A 52 -20.40 -21.05 19.11
N ALA A 53 -21.19 -20.67 20.13
CA ALA A 53 -22.41 -19.90 19.94
C ALA A 53 -22.11 -18.49 19.42
N MET A 54 -21.17 -17.76 20.05
CA MET A 54 -20.72 -16.43 19.61
C MET A 54 -20.18 -16.45 18.20
N LEU A 55 -19.36 -17.44 17.87
CA LEU A 55 -18.78 -17.58 16.53
C LEU A 55 -19.84 -17.84 15.46
N LYS A 56 -20.87 -18.65 15.78
CA LYS A 56 -21.98 -18.91 14.87
C LYS A 56 -22.83 -17.67 14.63
N GLU A 57 -23.22 -16.98 15.71
CA GLU A 57 -23.96 -15.73 15.63
C GLU A 57 -23.19 -14.68 14.80
N PHE A 58 -21.90 -14.54 15.04
CA PHE A 58 -21.07 -13.65 14.26
C PHE A 58 -21.00 -14.06 12.77
N ALA A 59 -20.82 -15.35 12.48
CA ALA A 59 -20.79 -15.86 11.12
C ALA A 59 -22.13 -15.66 10.38
N GLU A 60 -23.26 -15.80 11.07
CA GLU A 60 -24.61 -15.56 10.53
C GLU A 60 -24.87 -14.08 10.22
N ALA A 61 -24.23 -13.17 10.98
CA ALA A 61 -24.31 -11.72 10.76
C ALA A 61 -23.41 -11.22 9.60
N GLN A 62 -22.51 -12.07 9.09
CA GLN A 62 -21.61 -11.75 7.96
C GLN A 62 -22.19 -12.23 6.64
N ARG A 63 -21.94 -11.47 5.58
CA ARG A 63 -22.14 -11.93 4.19
C ARG A 63 -20.92 -12.72 3.70
N GLY A 64 -19.73 -12.29 4.07
CA GLY A 64 -18.49 -12.96 3.76
C GLY A 64 -18.18 -14.10 4.75
N PRO A 65 -17.28 -15.04 4.39
CA PRO A 65 -16.97 -16.19 5.23
C PRO A 65 -16.18 -15.83 6.49
N LEU A 66 -16.47 -16.55 7.58
CA LEU A 66 -15.62 -16.62 8.77
C LEU A 66 -14.73 -17.86 8.66
N LEU A 67 -13.40 -17.67 8.70
CA LEU A 67 -12.42 -18.76 8.62
C LEU A 67 -11.73 -18.95 9.97
N LEU A 68 -11.65 -20.21 10.41
CA LEU A 68 -10.93 -20.64 11.59
C LEU A 68 -9.77 -21.56 11.19
N PRO A 69 -8.73 -21.73 12.04
CA PRO A 69 -7.65 -22.66 11.80
C PRO A 69 -8.16 -24.05 11.43
N GLY A 70 -7.59 -24.65 10.37
CA GLY A 70 -7.99 -25.94 9.84
C GLY A 70 -9.19 -25.94 8.89
N MET A 71 -9.78 -24.79 8.60
CA MET A 71 -10.81 -24.66 7.56
C MET A 71 -10.16 -24.38 6.19
N ASP A 72 -10.84 -24.83 5.13
CA ASP A 72 -10.43 -24.54 3.75
C ASP A 72 -10.33 -23.02 3.53
N GLY A 73 -9.24 -22.58 2.90
CA GLY A 73 -8.97 -21.17 2.63
C GLY A 73 -8.31 -20.40 3.78
N TYR A 74 -8.27 -20.92 5.01
CA TYR A 74 -7.67 -20.21 6.14
C TYR A 74 -6.19 -19.91 5.90
N ASP A 75 -5.39 -20.89 5.49
CA ASP A 75 -3.95 -20.68 5.27
C ASP A 75 -3.67 -19.71 4.12
N THR A 76 -4.49 -19.71 3.08
CA THR A 76 -4.41 -18.74 1.99
C THR A 76 -4.78 -17.33 2.48
N ALA A 77 -5.85 -17.20 3.26
CA ALA A 77 -6.34 -15.92 3.74
C ALA A 77 -5.41 -15.24 4.78
N ARG A 78 -4.65 -16.00 5.58
CA ARG A 78 -3.70 -15.44 6.54
C ARG A 78 -2.34 -15.07 5.95
N THR A 79 -2.02 -15.59 4.76
CA THR A 79 -0.72 -15.34 4.11
C THR A 79 -0.61 -13.90 3.61
N ILE A 80 0.49 -13.25 3.95
CA ILE A 80 0.81 -11.89 3.54
C ILE A 80 2.05 -11.86 2.64
N TRP A 81 2.29 -10.72 1.98
CA TRP A 81 3.37 -10.58 1.00
C TRP A 81 4.76 -10.92 1.57
N ASN A 82 5.12 -10.38 2.75
CA ASN A 82 6.42 -10.65 3.37
C ASN A 82 6.41 -12.00 4.10
N GLY A 83 7.00 -13.01 3.49
CA GLY A 83 7.09 -14.37 4.03
C GLY A 83 8.00 -14.54 5.26
N MET A 84 8.57 -13.45 5.82
CA MET A 84 9.18 -13.50 7.15
C MET A 84 8.14 -13.71 8.27
N PHE A 85 6.87 -13.39 8.01
CA PHE A 85 5.81 -13.35 9.01
C PHE A 85 4.74 -14.41 8.71
N ASP A 86 4.81 -15.53 9.41
CA ASP A 86 3.84 -16.64 9.33
C ASP A 86 2.89 -16.60 10.52
N ARG A 87 2.09 -15.53 10.67
CA ARG A 87 1.17 -15.33 11.78
C ARG A 87 -0.11 -16.13 11.58
N LYS A 88 -0.70 -16.60 12.72
CA LYS A 88 -1.89 -17.44 12.76
C LYS A 88 -3.00 -16.75 13.55
N PRO A 89 -3.88 -15.96 12.92
CA PRO A 89 -5.04 -15.38 13.58
C PRO A 89 -5.95 -16.48 14.18
N ALA A 90 -6.59 -16.22 15.32
CA ALA A 90 -7.59 -17.14 15.87
C ALA A 90 -8.83 -17.25 14.97
N LEU A 91 -9.16 -16.15 14.27
CA LEU A 91 -10.24 -16.10 13.31
C LEU A 91 -9.96 -15.04 12.23
N ILE A 92 -10.51 -15.25 11.03
CA ILE A 92 -10.44 -14.32 9.89
C ILE A 92 -11.86 -14.01 9.43
N ALA A 93 -12.28 -12.75 9.50
CA ALA A 93 -13.50 -12.26 8.88
C ALA A 93 -13.18 -11.75 7.47
N GLN A 94 -13.53 -12.50 6.43
CA GLN A 94 -13.42 -12.06 5.05
C GLN A 94 -14.62 -11.19 4.69
N CYS A 95 -14.46 -9.87 4.76
CA CYS A 95 -15.54 -8.93 4.56
C CYS A 95 -15.86 -8.75 3.07
N SER A 96 -17.14 -8.90 2.71
CA SER A 96 -17.66 -8.70 1.36
C SER A 96 -18.33 -7.34 1.16
N GLY A 97 -18.32 -6.49 2.19
CA GLY A 97 -18.86 -5.14 2.15
C GLY A 97 -18.74 -4.41 3.47
N THR A 98 -19.06 -3.14 3.48
CA THR A 98 -18.93 -2.25 4.66
C THR A 98 -19.70 -2.75 5.88
N ALA A 99 -20.85 -3.39 5.71
CA ALA A 99 -21.64 -3.95 6.81
C ALA A 99 -20.86 -5.06 7.56
N ASP A 100 -20.17 -5.93 6.82
CA ASP A 100 -19.32 -6.96 7.42
C ASP A 100 -18.16 -6.34 8.21
N VAL A 101 -17.56 -5.26 7.70
CA VAL A 101 -16.49 -4.52 8.40
C VAL A 101 -17.01 -3.92 9.70
N ILE A 102 -18.20 -3.32 9.70
CA ILE A 102 -18.84 -2.78 10.90
C ILE A 102 -19.08 -3.89 11.95
N ASN A 103 -19.64 -5.02 11.51
CA ASN A 103 -19.90 -6.16 12.38
C ASN A 103 -18.59 -6.73 12.95
N ALA A 104 -17.53 -6.84 12.10
CA ALA A 104 -16.22 -7.35 12.52
C ALA A 104 -15.53 -6.43 13.53
N VAL A 105 -15.58 -5.10 13.33
CA VAL A 105 -15.05 -4.13 14.30
C VAL A 105 -15.83 -4.18 15.61
N ASN A 106 -17.16 -4.28 15.59
CA ASN A 106 -17.99 -4.39 16.79
C ASN A 106 -17.69 -5.69 17.55
N PHE A 107 -17.61 -6.83 16.85
CA PHE A 107 -17.24 -8.11 17.46
C PHE A 107 -15.85 -8.05 18.11
N ALA A 108 -14.85 -7.50 17.42
CA ALA A 108 -13.51 -7.32 17.99
C ALA A 108 -13.52 -6.41 19.23
N ARG A 109 -14.36 -5.35 19.22
CA ARG A 109 -14.52 -4.43 20.33
C ARG A 109 -15.20 -5.09 21.55
N GLU A 110 -16.29 -5.80 21.35
CA GLU A 110 -17.07 -6.47 22.41
C GLU A 110 -16.27 -7.55 23.13
N HIS A 111 -15.40 -8.26 22.40
CA HIS A 111 -14.54 -9.30 22.96
C HIS A 111 -13.12 -8.83 23.25
N ASP A 112 -12.84 -7.52 23.09
CA ASP A 112 -11.54 -6.88 23.32
C ASP A 112 -10.38 -7.55 22.59
N LEU A 113 -10.57 -7.97 21.33
CA LEU A 113 -9.60 -8.75 20.56
C LEU A 113 -8.46 -7.90 20.03
N LEU A 114 -7.27 -8.51 19.97
CA LEU A 114 -6.16 -8.01 19.14
C LEU A 114 -6.60 -8.04 17.68
N LEU A 115 -6.47 -6.92 16.97
CA LEU A 115 -7.04 -6.73 15.65
C LEU A 115 -5.96 -6.41 14.62
N ALA A 116 -5.94 -7.15 13.51
CA ALA A 116 -5.21 -6.81 12.29
C ALA A 116 -6.19 -6.53 11.14
N VAL A 117 -5.77 -5.69 10.19
CA VAL A 117 -6.54 -5.38 8.98
C VAL A 117 -5.69 -5.70 7.75
N ARG A 118 -6.25 -6.46 6.82
CA ARG A 118 -5.64 -6.80 5.55
C ARG A 118 -6.42 -6.19 4.38
N ALA A 119 -5.78 -5.30 3.63
CA ALA A 119 -6.19 -4.89 2.29
C ALA A 119 -5.43 -5.76 1.26
N GLY A 120 -4.38 -5.25 0.62
CA GLY A 120 -3.52 -6.06 -0.26
C GLY A 120 -2.47 -6.92 0.45
N GLY A 121 -2.37 -6.86 1.79
CA GLY A 121 -1.42 -7.70 2.56
C GLY A 121 0.05 -7.34 2.38
N HIS A 122 0.39 -6.14 1.93
CA HIS A 122 1.73 -5.67 1.58
C HIS A 122 2.53 -5.07 2.75
N SER A 123 2.07 -5.19 4.00
CA SER A 123 2.82 -4.69 5.15
C SER A 123 4.21 -5.34 5.23
N ILE A 124 5.25 -4.52 5.11
CA ILE A 124 6.65 -4.96 5.19
C ILE A 124 6.95 -5.56 6.56
N SER A 125 6.41 -4.95 7.64
CA SER A 125 6.55 -5.41 9.02
C SER A 125 5.59 -6.53 9.43
N GLY A 126 4.81 -7.06 8.49
CA GLY A 126 3.88 -8.15 8.76
C GLY A 126 2.62 -7.77 9.51
N GLN A 127 2.35 -6.48 9.71
CA GLN A 127 1.23 -6.00 10.55
C GLN A 127 -0.15 -6.13 9.89
N SER A 128 -0.22 -6.57 8.63
CA SER A 128 -1.48 -6.96 7.96
C SER A 128 -2.04 -8.31 8.45
N ALA A 129 -1.39 -8.97 9.41
CA ALA A 129 -1.85 -10.16 10.11
C ALA A 129 -1.44 -10.09 11.59
N CYS A 130 -2.09 -10.86 12.46
CA CYS A 130 -1.77 -10.93 13.89
C CYS A 130 -1.67 -12.38 14.35
N GLU A 131 -0.95 -12.61 15.44
CA GLU A 131 -0.89 -13.91 16.09
C GLU A 131 -2.03 -14.04 17.10
N GLY A 132 -2.85 -15.08 16.99
CA GLY A 132 -3.92 -15.41 17.92
C GLY A 132 -5.08 -14.42 18.02
N GLY A 133 -5.00 -13.26 17.35
CA GLY A 133 -6.06 -12.24 17.35
C GLY A 133 -7.08 -12.45 16.22
N MET A 134 -7.79 -11.39 15.87
CA MET A 134 -8.75 -11.36 14.75
C MET A 134 -8.15 -10.64 13.55
N LEU A 135 -8.28 -11.24 12.37
CA LEU A 135 -7.95 -10.59 11.10
C LEU A 135 -9.24 -10.17 10.37
N ILE A 136 -9.37 -8.87 10.12
CA ILE A 136 -10.38 -8.33 9.18
C ILE A 136 -9.75 -8.28 7.80
N ASP A 137 -10.22 -9.15 6.90
CA ASP A 137 -9.71 -9.30 5.55
C ASP A 137 -10.64 -8.63 4.54
N LEU A 138 -10.14 -7.60 3.84
CA LEU A 138 -10.89 -6.80 2.86
C LEU A 138 -10.73 -7.31 1.43
N THR A 139 -9.99 -8.39 1.19
CA THR A 139 -9.65 -8.83 -0.17
C THR A 139 -10.84 -9.17 -1.06
N GLN A 140 -12.02 -9.45 -0.46
CA GLN A 140 -13.28 -9.63 -1.19
C GLN A 140 -13.92 -8.29 -1.62
N MET A 141 -13.49 -7.17 -1.04
CA MET A 141 -13.94 -5.81 -1.37
C MET A 141 -12.94 -5.16 -2.34
N ASN A 142 -12.90 -5.62 -3.59
CA ASN A 142 -11.85 -5.29 -4.55
C ASN A 142 -12.33 -4.55 -5.80
N GLY A 143 -13.58 -4.09 -5.81
CA GLY A 143 -14.16 -3.35 -6.91
C GLY A 143 -13.49 -1.99 -7.16
N VAL A 144 -13.34 -1.62 -8.44
CA VAL A 144 -12.89 -0.31 -8.88
C VAL A 144 -13.90 0.25 -9.86
N TYR A 145 -14.31 1.48 -9.64
CA TYR A 145 -15.29 2.20 -10.44
C TYR A 145 -14.70 3.49 -10.98
N VAL A 146 -14.67 3.70 -12.30
CA VAL A 146 -14.18 4.92 -12.94
C VAL A 146 -15.35 5.73 -13.47
N ASP A 147 -15.40 7.02 -13.13
CA ASP A 147 -16.25 8.01 -13.75
C ASP A 147 -15.40 8.90 -14.67
N PRO A 148 -15.38 8.63 -15.99
CA PRO A 148 -14.52 9.37 -16.92
C PRO A 148 -15.00 10.81 -17.13
N GLN A 149 -16.27 11.13 -16.89
CA GLN A 149 -16.80 12.49 -17.04
C GLN A 149 -16.31 13.40 -15.91
N ARG A 150 -16.21 12.84 -14.69
CA ARG A 150 -15.68 13.55 -13.52
C ARG A 150 -14.18 13.37 -13.35
N SER A 151 -13.56 12.51 -14.16
CA SER A 151 -12.17 12.08 -14.00
C SER A 151 -11.89 11.60 -12.58
N THR A 152 -12.71 10.72 -12.05
CA THR A 152 -12.56 10.12 -10.72
C THR A 152 -12.60 8.60 -10.77
N ALA A 153 -11.96 7.97 -9.80
CA ALA A 153 -12.10 6.53 -9.55
C ALA A 153 -12.45 6.28 -8.10
N ARG A 154 -13.37 5.35 -7.87
CA ARG A 154 -13.66 4.82 -6.55
C ARG A 154 -13.18 3.38 -6.45
N ALA A 155 -12.28 3.12 -5.49
CA ALA A 155 -11.75 1.81 -5.19
C ALA A 155 -12.24 1.34 -3.82
N GLU A 156 -12.66 0.08 -3.71
CA GLU A 156 -12.98 -0.54 -2.42
C GLU A 156 -11.70 -0.82 -1.61
N GLY A 157 -11.85 -1.02 -0.29
CA GLY A 157 -10.74 -1.10 0.66
C GLY A 157 -9.73 -2.22 0.41
N GLY A 158 -10.11 -3.29 -0.27
CA GLY A 158 -9.25 -4.40 -0.66
C GLY A 158 -8.73 -4.34 -2.11
N ALA A 159 -9.08 -3.29 -2.87
CA ALA A 159 -8.64 -3.15 -4.26
C ALA A 159 -7.13 -3.04 -4.37
N LEU A 160 -6.56 -3.64 -5.42
CA LEU A 160 -5.14 -3.59 -5.73
C LEU A 160 -4.84 -2.44 -6.71
N LEU A 161 -3.60 -1.95 -6.71
CA LEU A 161 -3.16 -0.88 -7.60
C LEU A 161 -3.30 -1.27 -9.08
N GLY A 162 -3.01 -2.53 -9.42
CA GLY A 162 -3.16 -3.01 -10.80
C GLY A 162 -4.59 -2.93 -11.31
N ALA A 163 -5.60 -3.15 -10.44
CA ALA A 163 -7.00 -2.96 -10.81
C ALA A 163 -7.33 -1.48 -11.03
N LEU A 164 -6.83 -0.59 -10.16
CA LEU A 164 -7.01 0.86 -10.30
C LEU A 164 -6.38 1.38 -11.61
N ASP A 165 -5.15 0.98 -11.91
CA ASP A 165 -4.45 1.36 -13.14
C ASP A 165 -5.17 0.80 -14.37
N HIS A 166 -5.58 -0.49 -14.35
CA HIS A 166 -6.26 -1.14 -15.47
C HIS A 166 -7.58 -0.46 -15.83
N GLU A 167 -8.45 -0.23 -14.83
CA GLU A 167 -9.75 0.40 -15.05
C GLU A 167 -9.60 1.86 -15.49
N SER A 168 -8.67 2.61 -14.90
CA SER A 168 -8.44 4.02 -15.25
C SER A 168 -7.88 4.18 -16.67
N GLN A 169 -6.93 3.33 -17.06
CA GLN A 169 -6.29 3.38 -18.38
C GLN A 169 -7.25 3.04 -19.53
N ARG A 170 -8.36 2.37 -19.25
CA ARG A 170 -9.40 2.16 -20.26
C ARG A 170 -9.98 3.48 -20.79
N PHE A 171 -9.86 4.54 -20.00
CA PHE A 171 -10.37 5.87 -20.33
C PHE A 171 -9.25 6.89 -20.58
N GLY A 172 -7.99 6.45 -20.70
CA GLY A 172 -6.84 7.36 -20.87
C GLY A 172 -6.61 8.21 -19.63
N LEU A 173 -6.91 7.68 -18.46
CA LEU A 173 -6.79 8.36 -17.16
C LEU A 173 -5.85 7.56 -16.24
N ALA A 174 -5.17 8.26 -15.32
CA ALA A 174 -4.38 7.65 -14.25
C ALA A 174 -4.36 8.55 -13.01
N THR A 175 -4.00 7.97 -11.87
CA THR A 175 -3.61 8.70 -10.67
C THR A 175 -2.25 8.21 -10.20
N THR A 176 -1.62 8.89 -9.23
CA THR A 176 -0.39 8.37 -8.64
C THR A 176 -0.66 7.04 -7.97
N ALA A 177 0.04 6.00 -8.42
CA ALA A 177 0.00 4.64 -7.89
C ALA A 177 1.42 4.11 -7.68
N GLY A 178 1.59 3.16 -6.77
CA GLY A 178 2.87 2.49 -6.52
C GLY A 178 3.34 1.67 -7.74
N THR A 179 4.57 1.19 -7.69
CA THR A 179 5.25 0.51 -8.81
C THR A 179 5.20 -1.03 -8.72
N VAL A 180 4.30 -1.58 -7.91
CA VAL A 180 4.02 -3.02 -7.76
C VAL A 180 2.51 -3.21 -7.77
N SER A 181 1.99 -3.86 -8.80
CA SER A 181 0.55 -3.86 -9.10
C SER A 181 -0.31 -4.60 -8.07
N HIS A 182 0.23 -5.61 -7.42
CA HIS A 182 -0.45 -6.38 -6.38
C HIS A 182 -0.41 -5.74 -4.98
N THR A 183 0.05 -4.49 -4.86
CA THR A 183 -0.05 -3.71 -3.63
C THR A 183 -1.48 -3.21 -3.42
N GLY A 184 -1.98 -3.25 -2.17
CA GLY A 184 -3.30 -2.72 -1.83
C GLY A 184 -3.37 -1.20 -1.92
N ALA A 185 -4.34 -0.68 -2.67
CA ALA A 185 -4.53 0.75 -2.88
C ALA A 185 -4.77 1.50 -1.57
N ALA A 186 -5.59 0.97 -0.68
CA ALA A 186 -5.91 1.60 0.60
C ALA A 186 -4.66 1.76 1.48
N GLY A 187 -3.90 0.68 1.71
CA GLY A 187 -2.70 0.73 2.55
C GLY A 187 -1.65 1.70 2.03
N LEU A 188 -1.41 1.70 0.71
CA LEU A 188 -0.49 2.62 0.06
C LEU A 188 -0.94 4.09 0.27
N THR A 189 -2.20 4.41 -0.01
CA THR A 189 -2.76 5.76 0.06
C THR A 189 -2.69 6.33 1.47
N LEU A 190 -3.09 5.55 2.48
CA LEU A 190 -3.11 5.99 3.87
C LEU A 190 -1.72 6.38 4.40
N GLY A 191 -0.65 5.78 3.88
CA GLY A 191 0.73 6.15 4.21
C GLY A 191 1.37 7.21 3.31
N GLY A 192 0.61 7.78 2.37
CA GLY A 192 1.07 8.77 1.39
C GLY A 192 0.98 8.27 -0.05
N GLY A 193 1.73 7.26 -0.41
CA GLY A 193 1.76 6.65 -1.75
C GLY A 193 2.73 7.34 -2.71
N LEU A 194 3.92 6.76 -2.85
CA LEU A 194 4.92 7.17 -3.84
C LEU A 194 4.75 6.35 -5.13
N GLY A 195 5.03 6.96 -6.27
CA GLY A 195 4.97 6.31 -7.57
C GLY A 195 5.48 7.17 -8.71
N ARG A 196 5.42 6.65 -9.95
CA ARG A 196 5.99 7.29 -11.14
C ARG A 196 5.37 8.66 -11.46
N LEU A 197 4.09 8.85 -11.12
CA LEU A 197 3.36 10.10 -11.36
C LEU A 197 3.46 11.09 -10.19
N ALA A 198 4.17 10.75 -9.09
CA ALA A 198 4.16 11.56 -7.88
C ALA A 198 4.79 12.95 -8.06
N ARG A 199 5.82 13.08 -8.88
CA ARG A 199 6.43 14.39 -9.19
C ARG A 199 5.51 15.28 -10.02
N MET A 200 4.63 14.69 -10.81
CA MET A 200 3.66 15.40 -11.67
C MET A 200 2.37 15.74 -10.93
N HIS A 201 1.84 14.79 -10.14
CA HIS A 201 0.49 14.89 -9.58
C HIS A 201 0.43 14.81 -8.04
N GLY A 202 1.59 14.79 -7.35
CA GLY A 202 1.65 14.59 -5.91
C GLY A 202 1.53 13.11 -5.50
N LEU A 203 1.50 12.86 -4.21
CA LEU A 203 1.31 11.53 -3.62
C LEU A 203 -0.06 10.95 -4.01
N THR A 204 -0.23 9.63 -3.89
CA THR A 204 -1.56 9.01 -4.04
C THR A 204 -2.57 9.64 -3.09
N SER A 205 -2.17 9.94 -1.85
CA SER A 205 -2.99 10.62 -0.86
C SER A 205 -3.32 12.08 -1.20
N ASP A 206 -2.52 12.73 -2.04
CA ASP A 206 -2.81 14.09 -2.52
C ASP A 206 -3.93 14.12 -3.56
N ASN A 207 -4.13 12.99 -4.22
CA ASN A 207 -5.20 12.76 -5.19
C ASN A 207 -6.46 12.14 -4.56
N LEU A 208 -6.45 11.86 -3.25
CA LEU A 208 -7.63 11.37 -2.53
C LEU A 208 -8.64 12.51 -2.39
N LEU A 209 -9.88 12.29 -2.84
CA LEU A 209 -11.01 13.21 -2.74
C LEU A 209 -11.88 12.91 -1.52
N SER A 210 -12.09 11.63 -1.22
CA SER A 210 -12.85 11.18 -0.07
C SER A 210 -12.54 9.74 0.29
N ALA A 211 -12.89 9.35 1.53
CA ALA A 211 -12.87 7.96 1.97
C ALA A 211 -14.08 7.66 2.87
N ASP A 212 -14.62 6.45 2.75
CA ASP A 212 -15.56 5.90 3.72
C ASP A 212 -14.78 5.05 4.72
N VAL A 213 -14.93 5.33 6.03
CA VAL A 213 -14.09 4.75 7.09
C VAL A 213 -14.95 4.21 8.20
N VAL A 214 -14.72 2.97 8.60
CA VAL A 214 -15.27 2.38 9.82
C VAL A 214 -14.32 2.65 10.97
N THR A 215 -14.77 3.44 11.95
CA THR A 215 -13.98 3.84 13.14
C THR A 215 -13.98 2.77 14.22
N ALA A 216 -13.15 2.92 15.27
CA ALA A 216 -13.00 1.92 16.34
C ALA A 216 -14.28 1.67 17.17
N ASP A 217 -15.25 2.58 17.12
CA ASP A 217 -16.58 2.43 17.72
C ASP A 217 -17.62 1.79 16.79
N GLY A 218 -17.19 1.34 15.59
CA GLY A 218 -18.04 0.68 14.59
C GLY A 218 -18.90 1.62 13.76
N LYS A 219 -18.67 2.93 13.81
CA LYS A 219 -19.41 3.90 12.99
C LYS A 219 -18.79 4.05 11.60
N LEU A 220 -19.63 4.15 10.60
CA LEU A 220 -19.23 4.53 9.25
C LEU A 220 -19.22 6.05 9.12
N LEU A 221 -18.07 6.61 8.76
CA LEU A 221 -17.89 8.04 8.51
C LEU A 221 -17.39 8.25 7.07
N ARG A 222 -17.94 9.27 6.38
CA ARG A 222 -17.33 9.83 5.20
C ARG A 222 -16.30 10.88 5.63
N ALA A 223 -15.09 10.78 5.11
CA ALA A 223 -14.02 11.76 5.31
C ALA A 223 -13.68 12.42 3.96
N SER A 224 -13.76 13.75 3.90
CA SER A 224 -13.47 14.55 2.72
C SER A 224 -13.00 15.95 3.14
N ALA A 225 -12.74 16.84 2.20
CA ALA A 225 -12.40 18.23 2.51
C ALA A 225 -13.52 18.98 3.28
N THR A 226 -14.77 18.54 3.13
CA THR A 226 -15.96 19.17 3.75
C THR A 226 -16.59 18.35 4.87
N ASP A 227 -16.34 17.03 4.88
CA ASP A 227 -16.93 16.11 5.85
C ASP A 227 -15.81 15.45 6.66
N ASN A 228 -15.87 15.55 8.01
CA ASN A 228 -14.82 15.01 8.89
C ASN A 228 -13.41 15.39 8.40
N ALA A 229 -13.20 16.68 8.08
CA ALA A 229 -11.98 17.19 7.44
C ALA A 229 -10.69 16.91 8.25
N ASP A 230 -10.78 16.81 9.57
CA ASP A 230 -9.68 16.44 10.44
C ASP A 230 -9.30 14.95 10.28
N LEU A 231 -10.29 14.04 10.18
CA LEU A 231 -10.05 12.64 9.84
C LEU A 231 -9.45 12.54 8.43
N PHE A 232 -9.99 13.26 7.46
CA PHE A 232 -9.48 13.30 6.10
C PHE A 232 -8.02 13.77 6.04
N TRP A 233 -7.64 14.76 6.84
CA TRP A 233 -6.26 15.18 6.99
C TRP A 233 -5.38 14.03 7.51
N GLY A 234 -5.83 13.33 8.56
CA GLY A 234 -5.11 12.20 9.18
C GLY A 234 -4.92 11.01 8.25
N LEU A 235 -5.91 10.68 7.43
CA LEU A 235 -5.86 9.58 6.45
C LEU A 235 -4.83 9.81 5.34
N ARG A 236 -4.39 11.05 5.12
CA ARG A 236 -3.43 11.40 4.07
C ARG A 236 -2.00 11.43 4.60
N GLY A 237 -1.49 10.26 5.02
CA GLY A 237 -0.13 10.04 5.51
C GLY A 237 -0.04 9.49 6.93
N GLY A 238 -1.13 9.49 7.73
CA GLY A 238 -1.14 8.97 9.09
C GLY A 238 -1.28 7.45 9.19
N GLY A 239 -1.43 6.74 8.06
CA GLY A 239 -1.61 5.30 8.04
C GLY A 239 -2.99 4.83 8.52
N GLY A 240 -3.11 3.55 8.84
CA GLY A 240 -4.34 2.89 9.29
C GLY A 240 -4.67 3.12 10.77
N ASN A 241 -4.28 4.24 11.37
CA ASN A 241 -4.40 4.49 12.80
C ASN A 241 -5.81 4.86 13.28
N PHE A 242 -6.70 5.31 12.38
CA PHE A 242 -7.95 5.99 12.75
C PHE A 242 -9.21 5.21 12.36
N GLY A 243 -9.06 4.10 11.67
CA GLY A 243 -10.17 3.28 11.19
C GLY A 243 -9.81 2.45 9.97
N ILE A 244 -10.80 1.71 9.48
CA ILE A 244 -10.71 0.85 8.30
C ILE A 244 -11.35 1.58 7.12
N ALA A 245 -10.54 1.97 6.13
CA ALA A 245 -11.05 2.54 4.88
C ALA A 245 -11.73 1.43 4.06
N THR A 246 -13.04 1.55 3.87
CA THR A 246 -13.84 0.61 3.08
C THR A 246 -14.01 1.05 1.64
N SER A 247 -13.78 2.32 1.34
CA SER A 247 -13.82 2.91 0.00
C SER A 247 -12.97 4.18 -0.04
N LEU A 248 -12.28 4.40 -1.16
CA LEU A 248 -11.45 5.57 -1.44
C LEU A 248 -11.80 6.13 -2.81
N GLU A 249 -12.01 7.43 -2.91
CA GLU A 249 -12.30 8.13 -4.17
C GLU A 249 -11.10 9.00 -4.56
N TYR A 250 -10.60 8.83 -5.77
CA TYR A 250 -9.40 9.49 -6.29
C TYR A 250 -9.70 10.44 -7.43
N GLN A 251 -8.98 11.55 -7.48
CA GLN A 251 -8.84 12.35 -8.69
C GLN A 251 -7.96 11.59 -9.69
N LEU A 252 -8.43 11.49 -10.92
CA LEU A 252 -7.67 10.99 -12.05
C LEU A 252 -7.22 12.15 -12.94
N HIS A 253 -6.16 11.90 -13.70
CA HIS A 253 -5.56 12.85 -14.64
C HIS A 253 -5.47 12.23 -16.02
N PRO A 254 -5.65 12.98 -17.12
CA PRO A 254 -5.39 12.50 -18.47
C PRO A 254 -3.95 11.99 -18.59
N PHE A 255 -3.76 10.72 -18.93
CA PHE A 255 -2.46 10.09 -19.00
C PHE A 255 -2.48 8.75 -19.74
N GLY A 256 -1.44 8.47 -20.51
CA GLY A 256 -1.24 7.20 -21.21
C GLY A 256 -1.81 7.18 -22.62
N PRO A 257 -1.86 6.01 -23.30
CA PRO A 257 -1.47 4.69 -22.75
C PRO A 257 0.06 4.48 -22.65
N ASP A 258 0.87 5.32 -23.30
CA ASP A 258 2.31 5.15 -23.38
C ASP A 258 3.06 6.16 -22.51
N ILE A 259 4.21 5.72 -22.03
CA ILE A 259 5.14 6.53 -21.24
C ILE A 259 6.56 6.35 -21.82
N LEU A 260 7.32 7.43 -21.95
CA LEU A 260 8.71 7.34 -22.34
C LEU A 260 9.55 6.85 -21.17
N ALA A 261 10.14 5.66 -21.31
CA ALA A 261 10.97 5.03 -20.29
C ALA A 261 12.44 4.94 -20.74
N CYS A 262 13.36 5.24 -19.83
CA CYS A 262 14.79 5.10 -20.00
C CYS A 262 15.36 4.20 -18.89
N THR A 263 16.19 3.24 -19.28
CA THR A 263 16.94 2.39 -18.33
C THR A 263 18.39 2.31 -18.80
N MET A 264 19.31 2.65 -17.91
CA MET A 264 20.75 2.60 -18.16
C MET A 264 21.41 1.77 -17.08
N MET A 265 22.13 0.73 -17.47
CA MET A 265 22.84 -0.18 -16.59
C MET A 265 24.35 0.08 -16.65
N TYR A 266 24.97 0.22 -15.50
CA TYR A 266 26.40 0.47 -15.34
C TYR A 266 27.06 -0.63 -14.52
N PRO A 267 28.34 -0.93 -14.74
CA PRO A 267 29.11 -1.81 -13.86
C PRO A 267 29.21 -1.19 -12.45
N MET A 268 29.40 -2.03 -11.43
CA MET A 268 29.44 -1.58 -10.03
C MET A 268 30.56 -0.57 -9.76
N GLU A 269 31.65 -0.64 -10.52
CA GLU A 269 32.82 0.26 -10.43
C GLU A 269 32.44 1.72 -10.73
N GLN A 270 31.36 1.97 -11.49
CA GLN A 270 30.83 3.30 -11.77
C GLN A 270 29.75 3.76 -10.78
N ALA A 271 29.45 3.00 -9.73
CA ALA A 271 28.33 3.32 -8.82
C ALA A 271 28.48 4.71 -8.19
N ARG A 272 29.68 5.11 -7.78
CA ARG A 272 29.94 6.45 -7.22
C ARG A 272 29.64 7.55 -8.22
N ASP A 273 30.14 7.41 -9.43
CA ASP A 273 29.92 8.40 -10.50
C ASP A 273 28.44 8.52 -10.85
N VAL A 274 27.72 7.40 -10.91
CA VAL A 274 26.28 7.34 -11.17
C VAL A 274 25.49 8.05 -10.08
N LEU A 275 25.77 7.80 -8.82
CA LEU A 275 25.08 8.44 -7.68
C LEU A 275 25.37 9.94 -7.60
N ASN A 276 26.63 10.35 -7.82
CA ASN A 276 27.00 11.76 -7.90
C ASN A 276 26.28 12.47 -9.06
N PHE A 277 26.22 11.83 -10.22
CA PHE A 277 25.45 12.36 -11.36
C PHE A 277 23.97 12.53 -11.02
N ILE A 278 23.35 11.55 -10.36
CA ILE A 278 21.94 11.65 -9.92
C ILE A 278 21.78 12.85 -8.97
N ASN A 279 22.68 13.02 -8.01
CA ASN A 279 22.64 14.14 -7.07
C ASN A 279 22.69 15.51 -7.76
N GLU A 280 23.53 15.63 -8.79
CA GLU A 280 23.70 16.88 -9.55
C GLU A 280 22.56 17.13 -10.55
N PHE A 281 22.03 16.09 -11.15
CA PHE A 281 21.07 16.17 -12.24
C PHE A 281 19.63 16.24 -11.75
N ALA A 282 19.25 15.41 -10.75
CA ALA A 282 17.87 15.29 -10.28
C ALA A 282 17.22 16.64 -9.87
N PRO A 283 17.91 17.56 -9.14
CA PRO A 283 17.31 18.83 -8.77
C PRO A 283 17.03 19.77 -9.94
N LYS A 284 17.67 19.55 -11.11
CA LYS A 284 17.55 20.38 -12.31
C LYS A 284 16.47 19.88 -13.25
N THR A 285 15.89 18.70 -13.00
CA THR A 285 14.89 18.09 -13.87
C THR A 285 13.52 18.75 -13.71
N GLN A 286 12.77 18.81 -14.81
CA GLN A 286 11.37 19.21 -14.79
C GLN A 286 10.53 18.13 -14.06
N ARG A 287 9.31 18.50 -13.63
CA ARG A 287 8.46 17.60 -12.86
C ARG A 287 7.97 16.38 -13.63
N GLU A 288 7.95 16.47 -14.94
CA GLU A 288 7.59 15.40 -15.87
C GLU A 288 8.58 14.24 -15.85
N LEU A 289 9.85 14.51 -15.54
CA LEU A 289 10.87 13.48 -15.42
C LEU A 289 11.00 13.00 -13.99
N THR A 290 10.72 11.71 -13.79
CA THR A 290 10.94 11.01 -12.51
C THR A 290 12.05 9.99 -12.69
N MET A 291 13.04 9.97 -11.80
CA MET A 291 14.17 9.04 -11.88
C MET A 291 14.41 8.29 -10.58
N SER A 292 15.09 7.17 -10.70
CA SER A 292 15.60 6.39 -9.57
C SER A 292 17.01 5.92 -9.85
N GLY A 293 17.86 5.94 -8.83
CA GLY A 293 19.16 5.27 -8.81
C GLY A 293 19.03 3.94 -8.07
N VAL A 294 19.55 2.87 -8.64
CA VAL A 294 19.46 1.54 -8.04
C VAL A 294 20.84 0.89 -8.04
N ILE A 295 21.32 0.42 -6.89
CA ILE A 295 22.40 -0.56 -6.82
C ILE A 295 21.74 -1.89 -6.49
N VAL A 296 21.99 -2.91 -7.30
CA VAL A 296 21.35 -4.21 -7.12
C VAL A 296 22.34 -5.34 -7.38
N MET A 297 22.19 -6.40 -6.60
CA MET A 297 22.80 -7.70 -6.88
C MET A 297 21.69 -8.75 -6.99
N PRO A 298 21.47 -9.29 -8.19
CA PRO A 298 20.56 -10.41 -8.37
C PRO A 298 21.17 -11.71 -7.79
N PRO A 299 20.35 -12.75 -7.50
CA PRO A 299 20.87 -14.04 -7.08
C PRO A 299 21.86 -14.59 -8.12
N ASN A 300 22.99 -15.10 -7.65
CA ASN A 300 24.02 -15.72 -8.51
C ASN A 300 24.59 -14.78 -9.58
N GLY A 301 24.42 -13.45 -9.46
CA GLY A 301 24.88 -12.44 -10.40
C GLY A 301 26.02 -11.59 -9.87
N LYS A 302 26.46 -10.61 -10.68
CA LYS A 302 27.34 -9.52 -10.26
C LYS A 302 26.47 -8.30 -9.90
N ALA A 303 26.96 -7.51 -8.94
CA ALA A 303 26.36 -6.23 -8.64
C ALA A 303 26.48 -5.25 -9.82
N PHE A 304 25.47 -4.44 -10.02
CA PHE A 304 25.48 -3.37 -11.02
C PHE A 304 24.59 -2.20 -10.56
N THR A 305 24.78 -1.07 -11.21
CA THR A 305 24.00 0.15 -10.91
C THR A 305 23.08 0.48 -12.07
N ILE A 306 21.89 0.95 -11.77
CA ILE A 306 20.88 1.35 -12.76
C ILE A 306 20.46 2.80 -12.53
N ILE A 307 20.35 3.57 -13.62
CA ILE A 307 19.46 4.75 -13.64
C ILE A 307 18.19 4.31 -14.37
N SER A 308 17.05 4.45 -13.70
CA SER A 308 15.73 4.29 -14.33
C SER A 308 15.03 5.64 -14.34
N ALA A 309 14.53 6.07 -15.49
CA ALA A 309 13.80 7.32 -15.62
C ALA A 309 12.52 7.11 -16.44
N THR A 310 11.47 7.86 -16.09
CA THR A 310 10.22 7.92 -16.85
C THR A 310 9.85 9.38 -17.08
N VAL A 311 9.31 9.68 -18.27
CA VAL A 311 8.81 11.01 -18.62
C VAL A 311 7.30 10.92 -18.79
N THR A 312 6.58 11.67 -17.96
CA THR A 312 5.11 11.68 -17.90
C THR A 312 4.46 12.76 -18.78
N GLY A 313 5.28 13.53 -19.50
CA GLY A 313 4.83 14.60 -20.39
C GLY A 313 4.91 14.21 -21.88
N ASP A 314 5.01 15.23 -22.73
CA ASP A 314 5.18 15.06 -24.16
C ASP A 314 6.46 14.28 -24.49
N PRO A 315 6.41 13.20 -25.28
CA PRO A 315 7.57 12.36 -25.57
C PRO A 315 8.72 13.11 -26.27
N VAL A 316 8.42 14.07 -27.15
CA VAL A 316 9.46 14.83 -27.88
C VAL A 316 10.25 15.73 -26.92
N SER A 317 9.56 16.40 -26.00
CA SER A 317 10.20 17.16 -24.91
C SER A 317 10.94 16.24 -23.96
N GLY A 318 10.38 15.05 -23.72
CA GLY A 318 10.95 14.01 -22.88
C GLY A 318 12.30 13.50 -23.40
N GLU A 319 12.42 13.22 -24.68
CA GLU A 319 13.68 12.80 -25.28
C GLU A 319 14.78 13.84 -25.08
N LYS A 320 14.46 15.14 -25.17
CA LYS A 320 15.42 16.22 -24.90
C LYS A 320 15.87 16.23 -23.44
N GLN A 321 14.93 15.99 -22.49
CA GLN A 321 15.26 15.91 -21.07
C GLN A 321 16.13 14.70 -20.72
N LEU A 322 16.05 13.60 -21.49
CA LEU A 322 16.87 12.41 -21.32
C LEU A 322 18.29 12.55 -21.89
N GLN A 323 18.59 13.53 -22.74
CA GLN A 323 19.91 13.66 -23.39
C GLN A 323 21.08 13.71 -22.39
N PRO A 324 21.03 14.45 -21.24
CA PRO A 324 22.12 14.44 -20.28
C PRO A 324 22.37 13.06 -19.66
N LEU A 325 21.29 12.26 -19.44
CA LEU A 325 21.42 10.89 -18.96
C LEU A 325 22.11 10.02 -20.01
N LEU A 326 21.67 10.11 -21.27
CA LEU A 326 22.19 9.29 -22.37
C LEU A 326 23.65 9.58 -22.68
N ALA A 327 24.08 10.81 -22.44
CA ALA A 327 25.48 11.23 -22.61
C ALA A 327 26.38 10.86 -21.43
N PHE A 328 25.80 10.41 -20.30
CA PHE A 328 26.57 10.15 -19.08
C PHE A 328 27.25 8.77 -19.10
N GLY A 329 28.53 8.75 -18.76
CA GLY A 329 29.31 7.54 -18.49
C GLY A 329 29.44 6.56 -19.67
N LYS A 330 29.66 5.29 -19.33
CA LYS A 330 29.73 4.17 -20.29
C LYS A 330 28.84 3.04 -19.80
N PRO A 331 27.55 3.08 -20.10
CA PRO A 331 26.63 2.03 -19.66
C PRO A 331 26.92 0.70 -20.36
N LEU A 332 26.76 -0.40 -19.65
CA LEU A 332 26.72 -1.76 -20.21
C LEU A 332 25.53 -1.94 -21.16
N ARG A 333 24.44 -1.27 -20.86
CA ARG A 333 23.20 -1.24 -21.64
C ARG A 333 22.47 0.08 -21.41
N ALA A 334 21.97 0.67 -22.50
CA ALA A 334 21.05 1.79 -22.48
C ALA A 334 19.83 1.45 -23.32
N THR A 335 18.64 1.75 -22.81
CA THR A 335 17.37 1.53 -23.50
C THR A 335 16.49 2.74 -23.30
N VAL A 336 15.99 3.31 -24.39
CA VAL A 336 14.93 4.33 -24.38
C VAL A 336 13.82 3.84 -25.28
N LYS A 337 12.60 3.80 -24.78
CA LYS A 337 11.43 3.33 -25.53
C LYS A 337 10.14 3.92 -24.99
N ASN A 338 9.17 4.10 -25.87
CA ASN A 338 7.80 4.23 -25.46
C ASN A 338 7.30 2.86 -24.98
N GLU A 339 6.79 2.83 -23.77
CA GLU A 339 6.32 1.63 -23.10
C GLU A 339 4.87 1.83 -22.70
N ASN A 340 4.03 0.81 -22.80
CA ASN A 340 2.68 0.86 -22.27
C ASN A 340 2.73 1.05 -20.73
N TYR A 341 1.94 2.00 -20.23
CA TYR A 341 1.95 2.35 -18.82
C TYR A 341 1.60 1.17 -17.91
N LEU A 342 0.60 0.36 -18.27
CA LEU A 342 0.24 -0.83 -17.48
C LEU A 342 1.40 -1.84 -17.44
N HIS A 343 2.12 -2.00 -18.55
CA HIS A 343 3.27 -2.90 -18.59
C HIS A 343 4.39 -2.45 -17.65
N ILE A 344 4.73 -1.16 -17.65
CA ILE A 344 5.78 -0.65 -16.76
C ILE A 344 5.37 -0.65 -15.28
N GLN A 345 4.07 -0.50 -14.97
CA GLN A 345 3.54 -0.60 -13.61
C GLN A 345 3.62 -2.03 -13.06
N ASN A 346 3.50 -3.04 -13.91
CA ASN A 346 3.56 -4.45 -13.55
C ASN A 346 4.99 -5.04 -13.65
N ALA A 347 5.97 -4.27 -14.16
CA ALA A 347 7.31 -4.79 -14.47
C ALA A 347 8.07 -5.36 -13.24
N ASN A 348 7.72 -4.92 -12.03
CA ASN A 348 8.37 -5.37 -10.81
C ASN A 348 7.67 -6.56 -10.12
N ASP A 349 6.48 -6.94 -10.54
CA ASP A 349 5.66 -7.94 -9.84
C ASP A 349 6.37 -9.30 -9.72
N GLY A 350 7.00 -9.75 -10.81
CA GLY A 350 7.75 -11.01 -10.81
C GLY A 350 9.02 -11.00 -9.96
N ASN A 351 9.57 -9.81 -9.66
CA ASN A 351 10.76 -9.65 -8.82
C ASN A 351 10.42 -9.58 -7.33
N LEU A 352 9.16 -9.29 -7.00
CA LEU A 352 8.66 -9.08 -5.65
C LEU A 352 7.49 -10.01 -5.30
N PRO A 353 7.64 -11.35 -5.45
CA PRO A 353 6.55 -12.29 -5.25
C PRO A 353 6.11 -12.39 -3.79
N PHE A 354 4.86 -12.81 -3.57
CA PHE A 354 4.36 -13.20 -2.24
C PHE A 354 5.14 -14.38 -1.67
N GLY A 355 5.29 -14.41 -0.34
CA GLY A 355 5.92 -15.51 0.39
C GLY A 355 7.45 -15.47 0.44
N ARG A 356 8.09 -14.66 -0.39
CA ARG A 356 9.50 -14.34 -0.27
C ARG A 356 9.75 -13.49 0.98
N LYS A 357 10.94 -13.58 1.57
CA LYS A 357 11.30 -12.83 2.77
C LYS A 357 11.97 -11.53 2.38
N TYR A 358 11.57 -10.44 3.06
CA TYR A 358 12.05 -9.09 2.80
C TYR A 358 12.40 -8.38 4.10
N TYR A 359 13.55 -7.73 4.13
CA TYR A 359 13.91 -6.78 5.17
C TYR A 359 14.32 -5.46 4.53
N LEU A 360 13.68 -4.38 4.94
CA LEU A 360 13.88 -3.06 4.34
C LEU A 360 14.07 -2.00 5.43
N LYS A 361 14.86 -0.98 5.11
CA LYS A 361 14.98 0.28 5.86
C LYS A 361 14.91 1.44 4.90
N SER A 362 14.29 2.54 5.31
CA SER A 362 14.22 3.73 4.48
C SER A 362 14.41 5.02 5.27
N GLY A 363 14.75 6.09 4.55
CA GLY A 363 14.88 7.44 5.09
C GLY A 363 14.88 8.48 3.99
N TYR A 364 14.46 9.69 4.34
CA TYR A 364 14.42 10.82 3.42
C TYR A 364 15.74 11.58 3.44
N MET A 365 16.13 12.13 2.29
CA MET A 365 17.37 12.89 2.12
C MET A 365 17.13 14.17 1.33
N GLN A 366 17.92 15.20 1.63
CA GLN A 366 17.95 16.45 0.86
C GLN A 366 18.95 16.37 -0.29
N GLU A 367 20.09 15.75 -0.06
CA GLU A 367 21.18 15.62 -1.02
C GLU A 367 21.98 14.34 -0.76
N LEU A 368 22.72 13.90 -1.77
CA LEU A 368 23.65 12.77 -1.69
C LEU A 368 25.08 13.34 -1.58
N GLY A 369 25.50 13.69 -0.37
CA GLY A 369 26.87 14.20 -0.16
C GLY A 369 27.94 13.15 -0.54
N PRO A 370 29.16 13.57 -0.92
CA PRO A 370 30.22 12.65 -1.37
C PRO A 370 30.52 11.56 -0.33
N THR A 371 30.64 11.93 0.93
CA THR A 371 30.90 10.98 2.04
C THR A 371 29.79 9.93 2.15
N PHE A 372 28.52 10.33 2.00
CA PHE A 372 27.39 9.39 1.98
C PHE A 372 27.49 8.42 0.79
N VAL A 373 27.81 8.93 -0.39
CA VAL A 373 27.94 8.10 -1.60
C VAL A 373 29.07 7.08 -1.44
N ASP A 374 30.22 7.50 -0.87
CA ASP A 374 31.34 6.61 -0.60
C ASP A 374 30.96 5.50 0.36
N GLU A 375 30.38 5.85 1.51
CA GLU A 375 29.94 4.87 2.51
C GLU A 375 28.85 3.92 1.97
N LEU A 376 27.89 4.44 1.22
CA LEU A 376 26.83 3.64 0.62
C LEU A 376 27.38 2.58 -0.34
N VAL A 377 28.35 2.95 -1.16
CA VAL A 377 28.94 2.04 -2.16
C VAL A 377 29.91 1.04 -1.49
N GLU A 378 30.75 1.49 -0.57
CA GLU A 378 31.73 0.64 0.12
C GLU A 378 31.07 -0.45 0.97
N ARG A 379 29.94 -0.14 1.58
CA ARG A 379 29.21 -1.07 2.46
C ARG A 379 28.18 -1.93 1.72
N PHE A 380 28.02 -1.75 0.42
CA PHE A 380 27.21 -2.63 -0.40
C PHE A 380 27.91 -3.99 -0.54
N GLU A 381 27.68 -4.88 0.43
CA GLU A 381 28.28 -6.21 0.49
C GLU A 381 27.46 -7.23 -0.30
N PRO A 382 27.92 -7.68 -1.47
CA PRO A 382 27.25 -8.71 -2.24
C PRO A 382 27.18 -10.06 -1.53
N SER A 383 26.11 -10.79 -1.69
CA SER A 383 25.98 -12.15 -1.16
C SER A 383 25.12 -13.02 -2.06
N PRO A 384 25.52 -14.28 -2.38
CA PRO A 384 24.70 -15.19 -3.15
C PRO A 384 23.44 -15.66 -2.42
N LYS A 385 23.34 -15.40 -1.12
CA LYS A 385 22.21 -15.85 -0.26
C LYS A 385 21.08 -14.82 -0.18
N ARG A 386 21.18 -13.69 -0.86
CA ARG A 386 20.16 -12.62 -0.87
C ARG A 386 20.24 -11.77 -2.12
N ASN A 387 19.13 -11.17 -2.49
CA ASN A 387 19.11 -10.02 -3.38
C ASN A 387 19.33 -8.76 -2.54
N ASN A 388 20.43 -8.08 -2.74
CA ASN A 388 20.67 -6.78 -2.15
C ASN A 388 20.10 -5.70 -3.06
N ILE A 389 19.48 -4.68 -2.48
CA ILE A 389 19.03 -3.50 -3.19
C ILE A 389 19.31 -2.24 -2.38
N VAL A 390 19.83 -1.24 -3.05
CA VAL A 390 19.77 0.16 -2.65
C VAL A 390 18.95 0.88 -3.70
N LEU A 391 17.90 1.56 -3.29
CA LEU A 391 17.02 2.32 -4.17
C LEU A 391 16.95 3.76 -3.69
N LEU A 392 17.23 4.68 -4.59
CA LEU A 392 17.09 6.11 -4.41
C LEU A 392 16.00 6.61 -5.35
N ASN A 393 14.84 6.93 -4.80
CA ASN A 393 13.75 7.53 -5.55
C ASN A 393 13.84 9.04 -5.50
N GLN A 394 13.82 9.69 -6.64
CA GLN A 394 13.70 11.14 -6.73
C GLN A 394 12.30 11.58 -6.28
N LEU A 395 12.25 12.59 -5.41
CA LEU A 395 11.05 13.24 -4.92
C LEU A 395 10.95 14.68 -5.47
N GLY A 396 10.27 15.58 -4.76
CA GLY A 396 10.06 16.97 -5.19
C GLY A 396 8.90 17.11 -6.19
N GLY A 397 8.94 18.12 -7.05
CA GLY A 397 7.83 18.43 -7.96
C GLY A 397 6.52 18.67 -7.18
N ALA A 398 5.39 18.14 -7.65
CA ALA A 398 4.09 18.32 -7.03
C ALA A 398 3.98 17.81 -5.57
N ILE A 399 4.88 16.91 -5.13
CA ILE A 399 4.96 16.52 -3.71
C ILE A 399 5.33 17.72 -2.84
N ALA A 400 6.30 18.52 -3.31
CA ALA A 400 6.83 19.69 -2.59
C ALA A 400 5.95 20.96 -2.73
N ASP A 401 4.99 20.98 -3.65
CA ASP A 401 4.05 22.11 -3.80
C ASP A 401 3.12 22.27 -2.59
N ARG A 402 3.03 21.27 -1.73
CA ARG A 402 2.20 21.30 -0.51
C ARG A 402 3.07 21.52 0.73
N ALA A 403 2.56 22.30 1.68
CA ALA A 403 3.20 22.47 2.98
C ALA A 403 3.22 21.16 3.79
N ASP A 404 4.21 21.01 4.69
CA ASP A 404 4.38 19.80 5.53
C ASP A 404 3.16 19.51 6.42
N ASP A 405 2.36 20.52 6.77
CA ASP A 405 1.15 20.43 7.60
C ASP A 405 -0.17 20.34 6.83
N ALA A 406 -0.12 20.42 5.49
CA ALA A 406 -1.32 20.34 4.64
C ALA A 406 -2.01 18.97 4.71
N THR A 407 -1.27 17.93 5.06
CA THR A 407 -1.74 16.56 5.32
C THR A 407 -0.93 15.95 6.46
N ALA A 408 -1.26 14.75 6.91
CA ALA A 408 -0.45 14.04 7.90
C ALA A 408 0.96 13.68 7.41
N TYR A 409 1.17 13.56 6.09
CA TYR A 409 2.50 13.32 5.49
C TYR A 409 3.37 14.58 5.60
N SER A 410 4.46 14.52 6.35
CA SER A 410 5.27 15.68 6.79
C SER A 410 6.66 15.79 6.15
N GLN A 411 6.97 15.02 5.11
CA GLN A 411 8.30 14.97 4.49
C GLN A 411 8.31 15.56 3.08
N ARG A 412 7.59 16.68 2.90
CA ARG A 412 7.34 17.31 1.60
C ARG A 412 8.59 17.88 0.94
N GLY A 413 9.50 18.41 1.74
CA GLY A 413 10.73 19.04 1.26
C GLY A 413 11.85 18.07 0.93
N ALA A 414 11.70 16.76 1.08
CA ALA A 414 12.74 15.79 0.74
C ALA A 414 12.95 15.70 -0.77
N ASN A 415 14.21 15.58 -1.20
CA ASN A 415 14.58 15.40 -2.61
C ASN A 415 14.71 13.92 -3.00
N PHE A 416 14.99 13.06 -2.03
CA PHE A 416 15.17 11.63 -2.24
C PHE A 416 14.55 10.81 -1.11
N ASP A 417 14.04 9.63 -1.46
CA ASP A 417 13.71 8.51 -0.57
C ASP A 417 14.75 7.41 -0.79
N LEU A 418 15.59 7.18 0.22
CA LEU A 418 16.55 6.09 0.25
C LEU A 418 15.88 4.85 0.81
N MET A 419 16.01 3.72 0.14
CA MET A 419 15.65 2.40 0.66
C MET A 419 16.83 1.43 0.52
N ILE A 420 17.16 0.75 1.62
CA ILE A 420 18.13 -0.35 1.66
C ILE A 420 17.37 -1.62 2.00
N GLY A 421 17.55 -2.66 1.20
CA GLY A 421 16.80 -3.89 1.38
C GLY A 421 17.56 -5.16 1.00
N ALA A 422 17.06 -6.26 1.57
CA ALA A 422 17.42 -7.61 1.21
C ALA A 422 16.17 -8.45 0.97
N ALA A 423 16.23 -9.34 0.00
CA ALA A 423 15.22 -10.36 -0.25
C ALA A 423 15.89 -11.74 -0.36
N TRP A 424 15.25 -12.76 0.23
CA TRP A 424 15.78 -14.14 0.21
C TRP A 424 14.66 -15.17 0.30
N ASP A 425 14.96 -16.39 -0.08
CA ASP A 425 13.97 -17.48 -0.12
C ASP A 425 14.13 -18.46 1.04
N ASN A 426 15.37 -18.85 1.41
CA ASN A 426 15.63 -19.82 2.46
C ASN A 426 15.44 -19.24 3.86
N PRO A 427 14.51 -19.74 4.70
CA PRO A 427 14.32 -19.27 6.08
C PRO A 427 15.59 -19.33 6.95
N ALA A 428 16.49 -20.26 6.71
CA ALA A 428 17.73 -20.41 7.47
C ALA A 428 18.70 -19.22 7.32
N ASP A 429 18.55 -18.41 6.26
CA ASP A 429 19.39 -17.24 6.01
C ASP A 429 18.81 -15.97 6.63
N SER A 430 17.64 -16.04 7.32
CA SER A 430 16.91 -14.87 7.80
C SER A 430 17.72 -14.01 8.78
N ASP A 431 18.30 -14.61 9.81
CA ASP A 431 19.05 -13.87 10.85
C ASP A 431 20.25 -13.12 10.24
N ALA A 432 21.00 -13.77 9.35
CA ALA A 432 22.14 -13.16 8.68
C ALA A 432 21.74 -12.00 7.77
N ASN A 433 20.62 -12.13 7.03
CA ASN A 433 20.14 -11.11 6.10
C ASN A 433 19.52 -9.91 6.83
N VAL A 434 18.78 -10.15 7.92
CA VAL A 434 18.27 -9.08 8.80
C VAL A 434 19.43 -8.34 9.48
N ALA A 435 20.43 -9.06 10.01
CA ALA A 435 21.60 -8.47 10.62
C ALA A 435 22.39 -7.59 9.62
N TRP A 436 22.58 -8.08 8.39
CA TRP A 436 23.20 -7.27 7.33
C TRP A 436 22.42 -5.97 7.07
N GLY A 437 21.12 -6.04 6.88
CA GLY A 437 20.30 -4.87 6.61
C GLY A 437 20.32 -3.85 7.75
N ARG A 438 20.29 -4.32 9.02
CA ARG A 438 20.41 -3.47 10.21
C ARG A 438 21.76 -2.80 10.32
N ASN A 439 22.84 -3.55 10.12
CA ASN A 439 24.20 -3.02 10.20
C ASN A 439 24.45 -2.00 9.08
N TYR A 440 24.07 -2.32 7.85
CA TYR A 440 24.22 -1.38 6.75
C TYR A 440 23.42 -0.09 6.99
N TRP A 441 22.15 -0.22 7.42
CA TRP A 441 21.32 0.94 7.76
C TRP A 441 21.93 1.79 8.87
N LYS A 442 22.45 1.18 9.93
CA LYS A 442 23.06 1.89 11.06
C LYS A 442 24.16 2.86 10.62
N GLU A 443 24.96 2.47 9.65
CA GLU A 443 26.06 3.27 9.15
C GLU A 443 25.61 4.50 8.36
N VAL A 444 24.49 4.40 7.63
CA VAL A 444 24.02 5.49 6.74
C VAL A 444 22.80 6.26 7.28
N ALA A 445 22.18 5.78 8.35
CA ALA A 445 20.96 6.37 8.90
C ALA A 445 21.10 7.84 9.31
N HIS A 446 22.30 8.25 9.76
CA HIS A 446 22.57 9.61 10.23
C HIS A 446 22.54 10.67 9.09
N TYR A 447 22.62 10.24 7.82
CA TYR A 447 22.43 11.11 6.66
C TYR A 447 20.96 11.33 6.31
N THR A 448 20.03 10.60 6.96
CA THR A 448 18.61 10.61 6.63
C THR A 448 17.76 11.31 7.70
N SER A 449 16.60 11.77 7.30
CA SER A 449 15.55 12.25 8.20
C SER A 449 14.28 11.42 8.02
N GLY A 450 13.59 11.07 9.11
CA GLY A 450 12.34 10.34 9.03
C GLY A 450 12.45 9.02 8.24
N PHE A 451 11.32 8.55 7.71
CA PHE A 451 11.21 7.37 6.84
C PHE A 451 9.87 7.35 6.11
N TYR A 452 9.81 6.67 4.98
CA TYR A 452 8.53 6.43 4.31
C TYR A 452 7.71 5.42 5.11
N ILE A 453 6.52 5.83 5.58
CA ILE A 453 5.74 5.05 6.54
C ILE A 453 5.32 3.67 6.00
N ASN A 454 5.10 3.55 4.70
CA ASN A 454 4.80 2.27 4.06
C ASN A 454 6.00 1.32 4.01
N ASN A 455 7.21 1.85 4.24
CA ASN A 455 8.45 1.09 4.41
C ASN A 455 8.84 0.85 5.89
N ALA A 456 7.96 1.22 6.84
CA ALA A 456 8.21 0.96 8.25
C ALA A 456 8.36 -0.54 8.53
N MET A 457 9.47 -0.96 9.12
CA MET A 457 9.77 -2.35 9.45
C MET A 457 9.75 -2.58 10.95
N ASP A 458 10.84 -2.29 11.63
CA ASP A 458 11.05 -2.43 13.07
C ASP A 458 11.38 -1.08 13.72
N GLU A 459 10.62 -0.04 13.36
CA GLU A 459 10.86 1.31 13.82
C GLU A 459 10.43 1.49 15.29
N SER A 460 11.28 2.18 16.08
CA SER A 460 10.92 2.51 17.46
C SER A 460 9.79 3.55 17.51
N MET A 461 9.06 3.56 18.63
CA MET A 461 8.00 4.57 18.84
C MET A 461 8.53 6.01 18.78
N ALA A 462 9.74 6.25 19.30
CA ALA A 462 10.39 7.56 19.22
C ALA A 462 10.66 7.96 17.75
N ARG A 463 11.06 7.00 16.91
CA ARG A 463 11.27 7.25 15.49
C ARG A 463 9.95 7.46 14.74
N VAL A 464 8.90 6.73 15.09
CA VAL A 464 7.55 6.97 14.53
C VAL A 464 7.07 8.37 14.88
N SER A 465 7.17 8.81 16.14
CA SER A 465 6.74 10.16 16.53
C SER A 465 7.55 11.25 15.84
N SER A 466 8.88 11.11 15.77
CA SER A 466 9.75 12.09 15.12
C SER A 466 9.55 12.17 13.60
N ASN A 467 9.11 11.07 12.97
CA ASN A 467 8.80 11.03 11.54
C ASN A 467 7.72 12.02 11.12
N TYR A 468 6.72 12.23 11.99
CA TYR A 468 5.62 13.14 11.73
C TYR A 468 5.93 14.61 12.06
N ARG A 469 7.10 14.91 12.63
CA ARG A 469 7.53 16.28 12.95
C ARG A 469 6.44 17.05 13.72
N GLY A 470 6.11 18.28 13.31
CA GLY A 470 5.06 19.11 13.91
C GLY A 470 3.64 18.53 13.81
N ASN A 471 3.40 17.56 12.93
CA ASN A 471 2.09 16.92 12.75
C ASN A 471 1.74 15.91 13.84
N TYR A 472 2.73 15.40 14.61
CA TYR A 472 2.51 14.32 15.56
C TYR A 472 1.46 14.65 16.62
N ALA A 473 1.50 15.86 17.20
CA ALA A 473 0.55 16.25 18.22
C ALA A 473 -0.91 16.24 17.72
N ARG A 474 -1.15 16.70 16.49
CA ARG A 474 -2.47 16.63 15.85
C ARG A 474 -2.91 15.20 15.56
N LEU A 475 -1.97 14.32 15.17
CA LEU A 475 -2.26 12.90 14.98
C LEU A 475 -2.66 12.20 16.28
N VAL A 476 -2.03 12.55 17.42
CA VAL A 476 -2.43 12.04 18.75
C VAL A 476 -3.86 12.49 19.08
N GLN A 477 -4.22 13.78 18.87
CA GLN A 477 -5.59 14.25 19.08
C GLN A 477 -6.61 13.50 18.21
N LEU A 478 -6.27 13.17 16.96
CA LEU A 478 -7.13 12.36 16.11
C LEU A 478 -7.25 10.93 16.63
N LYS A 479 -6.16 10.35 17.13
CA LYS A 479 -6.16 9.02 17.75
C LYS A 479 -7.05 8.98 18.99
N ASP A 480 -6.96 9.99 19.86
CA ASP A 480 -7.83 10.14 21.03
C ASP A 480 -9.31 10.22 20.66
N LYS A 481 -9.61 10.87 19.53
CA LYS A 481 -10.99 11.03 19.04
C LYS A 481 -11.56 9.79 18.36
N PHE A 482 -10.79 9.12 17.50
CA PHE A 482 -11.31 8.06 16.63
C PHE A 482 -10.94 6.64 17.08
N ASP A 483 -9.89 6.48 17.89
CA ASP A 483 -9.45 5.19 18.42
C ASP A 483 -8.78 5.32 19.80
N PRO A 484 -9.47 5.83 20.83
CA PRO A 484 -8.88 6.06 22.16
C PRO A 484 -8.42 4.78 22.83
N ALA A 485 -8.99 3.62 22.50
CA ALA A 485 -8.57 2.32 23.00
C ALA A 485 -7.37 1.72 22.25
N ASN A 486 -6.83 2.42 21.27
CA ASN A 486 -5.72 1.96 20.44
C ASN A 486 -5.93 0.55 19.83
N ARG A 487 -7.12 0.30 19.27
CA ARG A 487 -7.47 -0.98 18.62
C ARG A 487 -6.73 -1.16 17.31
N PHE A 488 -6.61 -0.08 16.50
CA PHE A 488 -5.86 -0.05 15.25
C PHE A 488 -4.39 0.29 15.53
N ARG A 489 -3.67 -0.63 16.20
CA ARG A 489 -2.27 -0.41 16.60
C ARG A 489 -1.24 -1.23 15.81
N LEU A 490 -1.70 -2.20 15.02
CA LEU A 490 -0.82 -2.99 14.18
C LEU A 490 -0.48 -2.24 12.87
N ASN A 491 0.33 -1.20 13.03
CA ASN A 491 0.85 -0.31 11.99
C ASN A 491 2.03 0.50 12.57
N ALA A 492 2.49 1.56 11.90
CA ALA A 492 3.33 2.58 12.53
C ALA A 492 2.47 3.36 13.54
N ASN A 493 2.31 2.80 14.73
CA ASN A 493 1.29 3.15 15.69
C ASN A 493 1.46 4.57 16.26
N ILE A 494 0.41 5.35 16.16
CA ILE A 494 0.22 6.60 16.90
C ILE A 494 -0.53 6.25 18.17
N LYS A 495 0.14 6.34 19.32
CA LYS A 495 -0.50 6.04 20.60
C LYS A 495 -1.45 7.18 21.01
N PRO A 496 -2.62 6.88 21.59
CA PRO A 496 -3.44 7.90 22.23
C PRO A 496 -2.70 8.50 23.43
N SER A 497 -3.16 9.66 23.88
CA SER A 497 -2.54 10.42 24.98
C SER A 497 -2.76 9.78 26.37
N VAL A 498 -3.75 8.87 26.51
CA VAL A 498 -4.16 8.24 27.77
C VAL A 498 -3.97 6.73 27.72
#